data_fb45f84ebe1ea66ebf8471822fe4f55b
#
_entry.id   fb45f84ebe1ea66ebf8471822fe4f55b
#
_cell.length_a   1.000
_cell.length_b   1.000
_cell.length_c   1.000
_cell.angle_alpha   90.00
_cell.angle_beta   90.00
_cell.angle_gamma   90.00
#
_symmetry.space_group_name_H-M   'P 1'
#
loop_
_entity.id
_entity.type
_entity.pdbx_description
1 polymer ?
#
loop_
_entity_poly.entity_id
_entity_poly.type
_entity_poly.pdbx_seq_one_letter_code
_entity_poly.pdbx_strand_id
1 'polypeptide(L)'
;MKRYGKPVIYDEMGYEGNLQQNWGNLSAFEVVNRFWCVYTQGAYASHGETYYAEHEVLWWAKGGRLKGESPRRIQWLKEILESFPGALSPIVSGYEQQGSGDTQEDNSALLQKLMQLPESIRGFAFAMTKLTEKEKEKMLLADPQYFGHFKEKVYPYDFARSCPSICSMKLPKAGCYSVEVLDVWEMTRTQIYAAAEGEIEVRLPAKEGIAVLACQN
;
A
#
# COMPACT_ATOMS: atom_id res chain seq x y z
N MET A 1 -14.30 -4.73 1.32
CA MET A 1 -14.51 -6.11 0.84
C MET A 1 -15.30 -6.98 1.83
N LYS A 2 -14.92 -7.06 3.09
CA LYS A 2 -15.61 -7.92 4.10
C LYS A 2 -17.14 -7.72 4.18
N ARG A 3 -17.63 -6.49 4.00
CA ARG A 3 -19.07 -6.17 4.17
C ARG A 3 -19.99 -6.85 3.14
N TYR A 4 -19.52 -7.09 1.92
CA TYR A 4 -20.37 -7.60 0.83
C TYR A 4 -19.96 -8.98 0.32
N GLY A 5 -18.82 -9.53 0.71
CA GLY A 5 -18.30 -10.82 0.26
C GLY A 5 -18.10 -10.91 -1.27
N LYS A 6 -17.94 -9.75 -1.94
CA LYS A 6 -17.81 -9.66 -3.40
C LYS A 6 -16.47 -9.02 -3.76
N PRO A 7 -15.90 -9.35 -4.92
CA PRO A 7 -14.75 -8.61 -5.47
C PRO A 7 -15.07 -7.12 -5.62
N VAL A 8 -14.07 -6.29 -5.35
CA VAL A 8 -14.13 -4.85 -5.61
C VAL A 8 -13.30 -4.57 -6.86
N ILE A 9 -13.90 -3.90 -7.83
CA ILE A 9 -13.25 -3.54 -9.09
C ILE A 9 -13.30 -2.03 -9.22
N TYR A 10 -12.14 -1.43 -9.48
CA TYR A 10 -11.99 -0.02 -9.83
C TYR A 10 -11.83 0.08 -11.34
N ASP A 11 -12.90 0.40 -12.03
CA ASP A 11 -12.90 0.48 -13.49
C ASP A 11 -12.14 1.70 -14.00
N GLU A 12 -12.28 2.82 -13.29
CA GLU A 12 -11.67 4.09 -13.69
C GLU A 12 -11.05 4.79 -12.48
N MET A 13 -9.73 4.80 -12.42
CA MET A 13 -8.96 5.46 -11.36
C MET A 13 -8.28 6.75 -11.80
N GLY A 14 -8.66 7.29 -12.97
CA GLY A 14 -7.93 8.32 -13.68
C GLY A 14 -6.80 7.73 -14.53
N TYR A 15 -6.26 8.55 -15.41
CA TYR A 15 -5.43 8.10 -16.51
C TYR A 15 -4.16 8.93 -16.64
N GLU A 16 -3.09 8.29 -17.07
CA GLU A 16 -1.87 8.97 -17.48
C GLU A 16 -2.15 9.81 -18.72
N GLY A 17 -1.74 11.08 -18.69
CA GLY A 17 -1.94 11.96 -19.84
C GLY A 17 -1.59 13.42 -19.57
N ASN A 18 -2.04 14.28 -20.49
CA ASN A 18 -1.81 15.72 -20.46
C ASN A 18 -3.07 16.55 -20.75
N LEU A 19 -4.26 16.01 -20.44
CA LEU A 19 -5.51 16.73 -20.61
C LEU A 19 -5.67 17.84 -19.58
N GLN A 20 -6.54 18.81 -19.87
CA GLN A 20 -6.92 19.83 -18.89
C GLN A 20 -7.69 19.27 -17.69
N GLN A 21 -8.42 18.18 -17.91
CA GLN A 21 -9.22 17.52 -16.88
C GLN A 21 -8.32 16.67 -15.99
N ASN A 22 -8.50 16.78 -14.69
CA ASN A 22 -7.68 16.10 -13.68
C ASN A 22 -7.74 14.56 -13.76
N TRP A 23 -8.80 13.97 -14.30
CA TRP A 23 -8.93 12.54 -14.49
C TRP A 23 -8.02 11.99 -15.60
N GLY A 24 -7.66 12.81 -16.60
CA GLY A 24 -6.79 12.46 -17.73
C GLY A 24 -5.45 13.19 -17.74
N ASN A 25 -5.01 13.68 -16.58
CA ASN A 25 -3.76 14.42 -16.39
C ASN A 25 -3.00 13.91 -15.16
N LEU A 26 -2.97 12.59 -14.99
CA LEU A 26 -2.16 11.99 -13.94
C LEU A 26 -0.75 11.73 -14.46
N SER A 27 0.23 11.85 -13.56
CA SER A 27 1.56 11.34 -13.87
C SER A 27 1.54 9.80 -13.94
N ALA A 28 2.44 9.23 -14.71
CA ALA A 28 2.63 7.78 -14.75
C ALA A 28 2.86 7.19 -13.35
N PHE A 29 3.63 7.88 -12.51
CA PHE A 29 3.89 7.47 -11.14
C PHE A 29 2.59 7.37 -10.31
N GLU A 30 1.73 8.38 -10.41
CA GLU A 30 0.45 8.39 -9.70
C GLU A 30 -0.45 7.23 -10.14
N VAL A 31 -0.52 6.96 -11.44
CA VAL A 31 -1.31 5.83 -11.96
C VAL A 31 -0.77 4.50 -11.42
N VAL A 32 0.53 4.27 -11.51
CA VAL A 32 1.18 3.06 -11.01
C VAL A 32 0.94 2.90 -9.50
N ASN A 33 1.10 3.99 -8.74
CA ASN A 33 0.86 3.98 -7.30
C ASN A 33 -0.58 3.57 -6.94
N ARG A 34 -1.59 4.08 -7.65
CA ARG A 34 -2.99 3.69 -7.46
C ARG A 34 -3.21 2.21 -7.72
N PHE A 35 -2.58 1.66 -8.75
CA PHE A 35 -2.65 0.22 -9.04
C PHE A 35 -2.05 -0.61 -7.91
N TRP A 36 -0.88 -0.25 -7.40
CA TRP A 36 -0.25 -0.94 -6.27
C TRP A 36 -1.14 -0.90 -5.03
N CYS A 37 -1.68 0.28 -4.67
CA CYS A 37 -2.63 0.43 -3.56
C CYS A 37 -3.82 -0.53 -3.67
N VAL A 38 -4.47 -0.56 -4.83
CA VAL A 38 -5.68 -1.36 -5.05
C VAL A 38 -5.37 -2.85 -4.96
N TYR A 39 -4.35 -3.30 -5.66
CA TYR A 39 -4.03 -4.73 -5.69
C TYR A 39 -3.47 -5.25 -4.38
N THR A 40 -2.65 -4.48 -3.67
CA THR A 40 -2.14 -4.87 -2.35
C THR A 40 -3.28 -5.12 -1.37
N GLN A 41 -4.39 -4.41 -1.52
CA GLN A 41 -5.59 -4.62 -0.70
C GLN A 41 -6.55 -5.68 -1.25
N GLY A 42 -6.15 -6.42 -2.27
CA GLY A 42 -6.93 -7.51 -2.84
C GLY A 42 -8.13 -7.07 -3.66
N ALA A 43 -8.15 -5.83 -4.12
CA ALA A 43 -9.11 -5.36 -5.12
C ALA A 43 -8.51 -5.47 -6.53
N TYR A 44 -9.30 -5.15 -7.54
CA TYR A 44 -8.92 -5.21 -8.95
C TYR A 44 -9.04 -3.83 -9.58
N ALA A 45 -8.20 -3.57 -10.57
CA ALA A 45 -8.22 -2.35 -11.36
C ALA A 45 -8.04 -2.66 -12.84
N SER A 46 -8.60 -1.83 -13.70
CA SER A 46 -8.38 -1.90 -15.15
C SER A 46 -7.54 -0.72 -15.63
N HIS A 47 -6.77 -0.93 -16.69
CA HIS A 47 -5.99 0.09 -17.37
C HIS A 47 -6.13 -0.09 -18.88
N GLY A 48 -7.10 0.60 -19.45
CA GLY A 48 -7.44 0.47 -20.85
C GLY A 48 -6.98 1.62 -21.75
N GLU A 49 -6.63 2.78 -21.16
CA GLU A 49 -6.43 4.01 -21.91
C GLU A 49 -5.33 4.90 -21.32
N THR A 50 -4.69 5.71 -22.17
CA THR A 50 -3.84 6.84 -21.80
C THR A 50 -4.24 8.06 -22.65
N TYR A 51 -4.13 9.26 -22.10
CA TYR A 51 -4.66 10.48 -22.68
C TYR A 51 -3.56 11.53 -22.92
N TYR A 52 -2.94 11.47 -24.10
CA TYR A 52 -2.00 12.47 -24.58
C TYR A 52 -2.62 13.23 -25.75
N ALA A 53 -2.88 14.52 -25.57
CA ALA A 53 -3.67 15.33 -26.49
C ALA A 53 -2.89 16.10 -27.56
N GLU A 54 -1.55 16.06 -27.56
CA GLU A 54 -0.74 16.76 -28.56
C GLU A 54 -0.90 16.09 -29.94
N HIS A 55 -1.57 16.81 -30.85
CA HIS A 55 -1.82 16.36 -32.22
C HIS A 55 -2.60 15.04 -32.35
N GLU A 56 -3.28 14.62 -31.29
CA GLU A 56 -4.05 13.39 -31.29
C GLU A 56 -5.54 13.62 -31.15
N VAL A 57 -6.31 12.90 -31.92
CA VAL A 57 -7.76 12.81 -31.73
C VAL A 57 -8.00 11.83 -30.58
N LEU A 58 -8.64 12.31 -29.50
CA LEU A 58 -9.08 11.44 -28.43
C LEU A 58 -10.19 10.50 -28.94
N TRP A 59 -9.88 9.22 -29.00
CA TRP A 59 -10.81 8.19 -29.42
C TRP A 59 -11.39 7.48 -28.20
N TRP A 60 -12.49 8.00 -27.70
CA TRP A 60 -13.21 7.40 -26.60
C TRP A 60 -13.65 5.96 -26.94
N ALA A 61 -13.24 5.00 -26.08
CA ALA A 61 -13.63 3.59 -26.17
C ALA A 61 -13.43 2.91 -27.54
N LYS A 62 -12.53 3.38 -28.37
CA LYS A 62 -12.26 2.77 -29.69
C LYS A 62 -11.00 1.92 -29.74
N GLY A 63 -10.41 1.68 -28.59
CA GLY A 63 -9.11 1.04 -28.50
C GLY A 63 -7.99 1.96 -28.94
N GLY A 64 -6.78 1.50 -28.83
CA GLY A 64 -5.58 2.26 -29.18
C GLY A 64 -4.36 1.64 -28.56
N ARG A 65 -3.20 2.24 -28.84
CA ARG A 65 -1.96 1.86 -28.20
C ARG A 65 -1.82 2.66 -26.90
N LEU A 66 -1.64 1.96 -25.78
CA LEU A 66 -1.26 2.61 -24.52
C LEU A 66 0.08 3.32 -24.67
N LYS A 67 0.15 4.58 -24.23
CA LYS A 67 1.32 5.44 -24.28
C LYS A 67 1.81 5.76 -22.87
N GLY A 68 2.97 6.38 -22.77
CA GLY A 68 3.55 6.79 -21.52
C GLY A 68 4.31 5.68 -20.81
N GLU A 69 4.49 5.84 -19.51
CA GLU A 69 5.38 4.99 -18.72
C GLU A 69 4.66 4.06 -17.74
N SER A 70 3.37 4.31 -17.43
CA SER A 70 2.60 3.46 -16.54
C SER A 70 2.32 2.06 -17.12
N PRO A 71 2.07 1.85 -18.44
CA PRO A 71 1.66 0.55 -18.96
C PRO A 71 2.66 -0.58 -18.66
N ARG A 72 3.95 -0.33 -18.87
CA ARG A 72 4.99 -1.32 -18.61
C ARG A 72 5.13 -1.66 -17.12
N ARG A 73 4.90 -0.69 -16.24
CA ARG A 73 4.99 -0.85 -14.78
C ARG A 73 3.77 -1.58 -14.23
N ILE A 74 2.61 -1.34 -14.80
CA ILE A 74 1.39 -2.07 -14.49
C ILE A 74 1.52 -3.53 -14.97
N GLN A 75 2.11 -3.76 -16.14
CA GLN A 75 2.41 -5.10 -16.61
C GLN A 75 3.36 -5.84 -15.66
N TRP A 76 4.41 -5.17 -15.17
CA TRP A 76 5.32 -5.75 -14.20
C TRP A 76 4.63 -6.08 -12.87
N LEU A 77 3.75 -5.21 -12.37
CA LEU A 77 2.91 -5.53 -11.21
C LEU A 77 2.03 -6.75 -11.46
N LYS A 78 1.42 -6.84 -12.64
CA LYS A 78 0.61 -8.01 -13.02
C LYS A 78 1.42 -9.30 -12.96
N GLU A 79 2.65 -9.31 -13.47
CA GLU A 79 3.54 -10.48 -13.43
C GLU A 79 3.86 -10.90 -11.99
N ILE A 80 4.07 -9.94 -11.08
CA ILE A 80 4.24 -10.22 -9.66
C ILE A 80 2.99 -10.87 -9.07
N LEU A 81 1.81 -10.30 -9.33
CA LEU A 81 0.54 -10.78 -8.78
C LEU A 81 0.17 -12.18 -9.32
N GLU A 82 0.45 -12.46 -10.59
CA GLU A 82 0.22 -13.76 -11.22
C GLU A 82 1.13 -14.84 -10.66
N SER A 83 2.25 -14.49 -10.03
CA SER A 83 3.10 -15.44 -9.31
C SER A 83 2.51 -15.87 -7.95
N PHE A 84 1.51 -15.17 -7.44
CA PHE A 84 0.90 -15.50 -6.16
C PHE A 84 -0.09 -16.66 -6.28
N PRO A 85 -0.19 -17.50 -5.25
CA PRO A 85 -1.08 -18.66 -5.27
C PRO A 85 -2.57 -18.32 -5.14
N GLY A 86 -2.93 -17.04 -5.03
CA GLY A 86 -4.31 -16.58 -4.96
C GLY A 86 -4.44 -15.09 -4.65
N ALA A 87 -5.68 -14.62 -4.60
CA ALA A 87 -6.01 -13.21 -4.38
C ALA A 87 -5.61 -12.74 -2.97
N LEU A 88 -5.07 -11.54 -2.90
CA LEU A 88 -4.68 -10.89 -1.65
C LEU A 88 -5.90 -10.49 -0.81
N SER A 89 -5.69 -10.32 0.47
CA SER A 89 -6.62 -9.70 1.41
C SER A 89 -5.89 -8.57 2.13
N PRO A 90 -6.57 -7.46 2.47
CA PRO A 90 -5.93 -6.37 3.19
C PRO A 90 -5.55 -6.80 4.60
N ILE A 91 -4.39 -6.36 5.06
CA ILE A 91 -4.05 -6.35 6.48
C ILE A 91 -4.67 -5.09 7.06
N VAL A 92 -5.69 -5.28 7.88
CA VAL A 92 -6.29 -4.20 8.63
C VAL A 92 -5.34 -3.87 9.79
N SER A 93 -4.72 -2.71 9.76
CA SER A 93 -3.89 -2.25 10.88
C SER A 93 -4.76 -2.20 12.14
N GLY A 94 -4.18 -2.55 13.31
CA GLY A 94 -4.93 -2.70 14.57
C GLY A 94 -5.75 -1.49 15.03
N TYR A 95 -5.58 -0.34 14.39
CA TYR A 95 -6.40 0.86 14.57
C TYR A 95 -7.86 0.69 14.08
N GLU A 96 -8.11 -0.17 13.07
CA GLU A 96 -9.48 -0.45 12.62
C GLU A 96 -10.19 -1.52 13.46
N GLN A 97 -9.47 -2.31 14.27
CA GLN A 97 -10.06 -3.35 15.11
C GLN A 97 -10.64 -2.82 16.43
N GLN A 98 -10.32 -1.60 16.83
CA GLN A 98 -10.83 -0.98 18.07
C GLN A 98 -12.11 -0.15 17.87
N GLY A 99 -12.66 -0.08 16.66
CA GLY A 99 -13.79 0.79 16.30
C GLY A 99 -15.20 0.26 16.59
N SER A 100 -15.40 -0.75 17.44
CA SER A 100 -16.76 -1.18 17.83
C SER A 100 -16.84 -1.89 19.19
N GLY A 101 -16.13 -1.38 20.16
CA GLY A 101 -16.30 -1.78 21.55
C GLY A 101 -16.27 -0.55 22.43
N ASP A 102 -17.40 -0.24 23.06
CA ASP A 102 -17.51 0.63 24.25
C ASP A 102 -16.70 0.01 25.40
N THR A 103 -15.38 -0.03 25.25
CA THR A 103 -14.48 -0.22 26.38
C THR A 103 -14.01 1.18 26.77
N GLN A 104 -14.54 1.69 27.87
CA GLN A 104 -13.83 2.69 28.65
C GLN A 104 -12.45 2.10 28.97
N GLU A 105 -11.48 2.30 28.07
CA GLU A 105 -10.09 2.02 28.41
C GLU A 105 -9.76 2.86 29.64
N ASP A 106 -9.27 2.16 30.66
CA ASP A 106 -8.81 2.79 31.90
C ASP A 106 -7.73 3.80 31.54
N ASN A 107 -8.10 5.08 31.51
CA ASN A 107 -7.21 6.20 31.19
C ASN A 107 -5.96 6.20 32.07
N SER A 108 -5.98 5.54 33.23
CA SER A 108 -4.84 5.42 34.11
C SER A 108 -3.77 4.47 33.55
N ALA A 109 -4.16 3.37 32.95
CA ALA A 109 -3.24 2.41 32.32
C ALA A 109 -2.59 3.02 31.04
N LEU A 110 -3.36 3.77 30.27
CA LEU A 110 -2.84 4.48 29.09
C LEU A 110 -1.82 5.54 29.52
N LEU A 111 -2.13 6.36 30.53
CA LEU A 111 -1.21 7.37 31.06
C LEU A 111 0.08 6.75 31.59
N GLN A 112 0.03 5.63 32.30
CA GLN A 112 1.23 4.91 32.75
C GLN A 112 2.12 4.47 31.60
N LYS A 113 1.54 3.91 30.52
CA LYS A 113 2.27 3.52 29.31
C LYS A 113 2.93 4.74 28.65
N LEU A 114 2.19 5.86 28.54
CA LEU A 114 2.73 7.09 27.96
C LEU A 114 3.90 7.67 28.75
N MET A 115 3.86 7.58 30.08
CA MET A 115 4.95 8.04 30.95
C MET A 115 6.23 7.22 30.83
N GLN A 116 6.15 5.98 30.34
CA GLN A 116 7.31 5.12 30.07
C GLN A 116 8.01 5.44 28.75
N LEU A 117 7.37 6.21 27.85
CA LEU A 117 7.97 6.61 26.59
C LEU A 117 9.16 7.57 26.80
N PRO A 118 10.17 7.54 25.93
CA PRO A 118 11.23 8.53 25.89
C PRO A 118 10.68 9.96 25.85
N GLU A 119 11.35 10.89 26.52
CA GLU A 119 10.89 12.28 26.62
C GLU A 119 10.66 12.92 25.24
N SER A 120 11.51 12.59 24.26
CA SER A 120 11.44 13.09 22.89
C SER A 120 10.12 12.79 22.16
N ILE A 121 9.45 11.67 22.49
CA ILE A 121 8.19 11.25 21.84
C ILE A 121 6.98 11.38 22.76
N ARG A 122 7.19 11.57 24.08
CA ARG A 122 6.13 11.67 25.07
C ARG A 122 5.17 12.82 24.79
N GLY A 123 5.71 13.99 24.45
CA GLY A 123 4.91 15.15 24.07
C GLY A 123 4.00 14.91 22.87
N PHE A 124 4.53 14.27 21.84
CA PHE A 124 3.76 13.87 20.67
C PHE A 124 2.66 12.85 21.04
N ALA A 125 3.01 11.81 21.81
CA ALA A 125 2.06 10.80 22.25
C ALA A 125 0.90 11.39 23.06
N PHE A 126 1.18 12.33 23.97
CA PHE A 126 0.13 13.08 24.70
C PHE A 126 -0.73 13.95 23.78
N ALA A 127 -0.14 14.59 22.77
CA ALA A 127 -0.89 15.36 21.78
C ALA A 127 -1.87 14.46 21.02
N MET A 128 -1.44 13.25 20.63
CA MET A 128 -2.27 12.26 19.93
C MET A 128 -3.49 11.80 20.75
N THR A 129 -3.39 11.70 22.06
CA THR A 129 -4.54 11.34 22.91
C THR A 129 -5.64 12.41 22.97
N LYS A 130 -5.31 13.65 22.61
CA LYS A 130 -6.24 14.79 22.60
C LYS A 130 -6.98 14.95 21.27
N LEU A 131 -6.54 14.23 20.24
CA LEU A 131 -7.17 14.30 18.92
C LEU A 131 -8.49 13.51 18.92
N THR A 132 -9.49 14.06 18.25
CA THR A 132 -10.72 13.32 17.94
C THR A 132 -10.41 12.20 16.96
N GLU A 133 -11.24 11.16 16.92
CA GLU A 133 -11.08 10.05 15.96
C GLU A 133 -11.02 10.55 14.50
N LYS A 134 -11.80 11.57 14.16
CA LYS A 134 -11.79 12.19 12.83
C LYS A 134 -10.47 12.90 12.51
N GLU A 135 -9.80 13.47 13.49
CA GLU A 135 -8.48 14.09 13.31
C GLU A 135 -7.39 13.05 13.22
N LYS A 136 -7.47 11.97 14.01
CA LYS A 136 -6.57 10.81 13.89
C LYS A 136 -6.70 10.16 12.52
N GLU A 137 -7.92 9.96 12.04
CA GLU A 137 -8.19 9.41 10.71
C GLU A 137 -7.57 10.28 9.60
N LYS A 138 -7.72 11.61 9.69
CA LYS A 138 -7.07 12.53 8.74
C LYS A 138 -5.54 12.45 8.76
N MET A 139 -4.94 12.29 9.92
CA MET A 139 -3.48 12.13 10.04
C MET A 139 -3.01 10.81 9.44
N LEU A 140 -3.76 9.72 9.65
CA LEU A 140 -3.46 8.40 9.09
C LEU A 140 -3.64 8.35 7.56
N LEU A 141 -4.60 9.14 7.03
CA LEU A 141 -4.84 9.23 5.59
C LEU A 141 -3.83 10.15 4.86
N ALA A 142 -3.04 10.95 5.59
CA ALA A 142 -2.06 11.84 4.99
C ALA A 142 -0.95 11.07 4.24
N ASP A 143 -0.56 9.88 4.76
CA ASP A 143 0.44 9.00 4.15
C ASP A 143 -0.01 7.53 4.25
N PRO A 144 -0.96 7.10 3.44
CA PRO A 144 -1.50 5.76 3.54
C PRO A 144 -0.44 4.73 3.12
N GLN A 145 -0.27 3.72 3.96
CA GLN A 145 0.50 2.52 3.69
C GLN A 145 -0.47 1.37 3.43
N TYR A 146 -0.18 0.57 2.41
CA TYR A 146 -1.09 -0.50 1.97
C TYR A 146 -0.44 -1.85 2.19
N PHE A 147 -1.02 -2.63 3.10
CA PHE A 147 -0.52 -3.94 3.47
C PHE A 147 -1.54 -5.01 3.12
N GLY A 148 -1.05 -6.08 2.50
CA GLY A 148 -1.87 -7.20 2.10
C GLY A 148 -1.26 -8.54 2.50
N HIS A 149 -2.06 -9.58 2.39
CA HIS A 149 -1.60 -10.94 2.56
C HIS A 149 -2.44 -11.93 1.74
N PHE A 150 -1.83 -13.06 1.40
CA PHE A 150 -2.55 -14.26 0.99
C PHE A 150 -2.27 -15.38 1.97
N LYS A 151 -3.25 -15.67 2.85
CA LYS A 151 -3.10 -16.62 3.95
C LYS A 151 -1.81 -16.31 4.74
N GLU A 152 -1.00 -17.36 4.99
CA GLU A 152 0.34 -17.22 5.60
C GLU A 152 1.47 -17.35 4.57
N LYS A 153 1.19 -17.14 3.28
CA LYS A 153 2.14 -17.43 2.19
C LYS A 153 2.77 -16.19 1.57
N VAL A 154 2.02 -15.11 1.46
CA VAL A 154 2.47 -13.90 0.76
C VAL A 154 2.08 -12.67 1.56
N TYR A 155 3.01 -11.73 1.71
CA TYR A 155 2.83 -10.47 2.42
C TYR A 155 3.44 -9.32 1.61
N PRO A 156 2.69 -8.66 0.71
CA PRO A 156 3.10 -7.43 0.07
C PRO A 156 2.79 -6.22 0.96
N TYR A 157 3.76 -5.35 1.17
CA TYR A 157 3.66 -4.07 1.87
C TYR A 157 4.05 -2.97 0.91
N ASP A 158 3.10 -2.13 0.51
CA ASP A 158 3.31 -0.99 -0.36
C ASP A 158 3.30 0.30 0.46
N PHE A 159 4.38 1.08 0.34
CA PHE A 159 4.57 2.33 1.06
C PHE A 159 4.17 3.56 0.25
N ALA A 160 3.71 3.36 -0.97
CA ALA A 160 3.19 4.42 -1.83
C ALA A 160 4.16 5.62 -1.96
N ARG A 161 3.79 6.78 -1.43
CA ARG A 161 4.57 8.01 -1.50
C ARG A 161 5.48 8.23 -0.29
N SER A 162 5.27 7.51 0.80
CA SER A 162 5.95 7.74 2.08
C SER A 162 6.61 6.45 2.57
N CYS A 163 7.87 6.28 2.20
CA CYS A 163 8.64 5.11 2.59
C CYS A 163 9.42 5.37 3.88
N PRO A 164 9.20 4.58 4.95
CA PRO A 164 10.03 4.67 6.15
C PRO A 164 11.45 4.15 5.86
N SER A 165 12.42 4.51 6.69
CA SER A 165 13.78 3.98 6.60
C SER A 165 13.90 2.53 7.05
N ILE A 166 12.93 2.05 7.86
CA ILE A 166 12.85 0.69 8.37
C ILE A 166 11.39 0.24 8.32
N CYS A 167 11.19 -0.96 7.78
CA CYS A 167 9.92 -1.68 7.85
C CYS A 167 10.05 -2.86 8.81
N SER A 168 9.21 -2.90 9.84
CA SER A 168 9.08 -4.06 10.71
C SER A 168 7.96 -4.96 10.20
N MET A 169 8.26 -6.25 9.99
CA MET A 169 7.30 -7.25 9.57
C MET A 169 7.22 -8.37 10.60
N LYS A 170 6.01 -8.87 10.81
CA LYS A 170 5.76 -10.04 11.66
C LYS A 170 5.32 -11.20 10.78
N LEU A 171 6.24 -12.11 10.51
CA LEU A 171 6.01 -13.32 9.74
C LEU A 171 5.68 -14.51 10.67
N PRO A 172 4.90 -15.50 10.20
CA PRO A 172 4.66 -16.72 10.96
C PRO A 172 5.97 -17.46 11.29
N LYS A 173 6.11 -17.93 12.53
CA LYS A 173 7.29 -18.68 12.99
C LYS A 173 7.39 -20.09 12.39
N ALA A 174 6.28 -20.62 11.90
CA ALA A 174 6.25 -21.96 11.28
C ALA A 174 6.60 -21.93 9.78
N GLY A 175 6.91 -20.75 9.22
CA GLY A 175 7.23 -20.56 7.82
C GLY A 175 8.67 -20.11 7.60
N CYS A 176 9.18 -20.34 6.41
CA CYS A 176 10.44 -19.80 5.94
C CYS A 176 10.12 -18.88 4.75
N TYR A 177 10.51 -17.61 4.81
CA TYR A 177 10.14 -16.60 3.83
C TYR A 177 11.35 -16.00 3.14
N SER A 178 11.31 -15.93 1.82
CA SER A 178 12.16 -14.98 1.11
C SER A 178 11.56 -13.57 1.23
N VAL A 179 12.40 -12.56 1.45
CA VAL A 179 11.98 -11.19 1.59
C VAL A 179 12.75 -10.30 0.61
N GLU A 180 12.02 -9.55 -0.18
CA GLU A 180 12.55 -8.67 -1.20
C GLU A 180 12.06 -7.23 -1.01
N VAL A 181 12.90 -6.28 -1.34
CA VAL A 181 12.55 -4.87 -1.53
C VAL A 181 12.35 -4.64 -3.03
N LEU A 182 11.23 -4.08 -3.37
CA LEU A 182 10.85 -3.75 -4.73
C LEU A 182 10.92 -2.24 -4.93
N ASP A 183 11.62 -1.82 -5.97
CA ASP A 183 11.50 -0.49 -6.50
C ASP A 183 10.43 -0.49 -7.59
N VAL A 184 9.28 0.06 -7.26
CA VAL A 184 8.10 0.03 -8.12
C VAL A 184 8.31 0.83 -9.40
N TRP A 185 9.07 1.91 -9.31
CA TRP A 185 9.32 2.76 -10.46
C TRP A 185 10.41 2.20 -11.40
N GLU A 186 11.52 1.73 -10.83
CA GLU A 186 12.61 1.15 -11.59
C GLU A 186 12.37 -0.32 -11.99
N MET A 187 11.28 -0.92 -11.49
CA MET A 187 10.92 -2.33 -11.71
C MET A 187 12.04 -3.29 -11.31
N THR A 188 12.67 -3.03 -10.18
CA THR A 188 13.76 -3.88 -9.66
C THR A 188 13.34 -4.61 -8.40
N ARG A 189 13.99 -5.76 -8.16
CA ARG A 189 13.79 -6.61 -6.98
C ARG A 189 15.14 -6.86 -6.34
N THR A 190 15.24 -6.61 -5.06
CA THR A 190 16.46 -6.86 -4.26
C THR A 190 16.13 -7.80 -3.13
N GLN A 191 16.67 -9.00 -3.14
CA GLN A 191 16.51 -9.95 -2.05
C GLN A 191 17.29 -9.50 -0.82
N ILE A 192 16.59 -9.36 0.31
CA ILE A 192 17.17 -8.97 1.59
C ILE A 192 17.37 -10.19 2.49
N TYR A 193 16.37 -11.08 2.51
CA TYR A 193 16.45 -12.36 3.23
C TYR A 193 16.11 -13.50 2.29
N ALA A 194 16.96 -14.54 2.29
CA ALA A 194 16.65 -15.80 1.59
C ALA A 194 15.75 -16.70 2.45
N ALA A 195 15.84 -16.57 3.78
CA ALA A 195 15.07 -17.32 4.76
C ALA A 195 14.83 -16.45 5.99
N ALA A 196 13.60 -16.08 6.26
CA ALA A 196 13.19 -15.26 7.40
C ALA A 196 11.97 -15.87 8.09
N GLU A 197 11.85 -15.67 9.39
CA GLU A 197 10.72 -16.05 10.22
C GLU A 197 10.55 -15.08 11.40
N GLY A 198 9.36 -15.01 11.98
CA GLY A 198 9.11 -14.20 13.17
C GLY A 198 9.16 -12.69 12.89
N GLU A 199 9.68 -11.92 13.81
CA GLU A 199 9.81 -10.47 13.69
C GLU A 199 11.13 -10.11 13.00
N ILE A 200 11.03 -9.39 11.90
CA ILE A 200 12.19 -8.94 11.11
C ILE A 200 12.13 -7.43 10.86
N GLU A 201 13.28 -6.85 10.64
CA GLU A 201 13.44 -5.46 10.22
C GLU A 201 14.08 -5.40 8.83
N VAL A 202 13.43 -4.70 7.91
CA VAL A 202 13.92 -4.47 6.55
C VAL A 202 14.33 -3.01 6.42
N ARG A 203 15.59 -2.74 6.11
CA ARG A 203 16.04 -1.38 5.78
C ARG A 203 15.58 -1.01 4.39
N LEU A 204 15.00 0.19 4.25
CA LEU A 204 14.42 0.68 3.02
C LEU A 204 15.14 1.93 2.53
N PRO A 205 15.23 2.14 1.21
CA PRO A 205 15.65 3.43 0.66
C PRO A 205 14.54 4.44 0.94
N ALA A 206 14.85 5.54 1.63
CA ALA A 206 13.88 6.58 1.99
C ALA A 206 13.43 7.39 0.75
N LYS A 207 12.69 6.75 -0.15
CA LYS A 207 12.13 7.34 -1.37
C LYS A 207 10.74 6.77 -1.66
N GLU A 208 9.96 7.47 -2.47
CA GLU A 208 8.65 7.01 -2.93
C GLU A 208 8.72 5.78 -3.85
N GLY A 209 7.63 5.04 -3.97
CA GLY A 209 7.52 3.89 -4.86
C GLY A 209 8.32 2.68 -4.41
N ILE A 210 8.35 2.42 -3.10
CA ILE A 210 8.97 1.23 -2.53
C ILE A 210 7.90 0.29 -1.99
N ALA A 211 8.08 -0.99 -2.25
CA ALA A 211 7.31 -2.05 -1.64
C ALA A 211 8.22 -3.14 -1.04
N VAL A 212 7.72 -3.89 -0.08
CA VAL A 212 8.36 -5.09 0.46
C VAL A 212 7.48 -6.28 0.18
N LEU A 213 8.07 -7.35 -0.29
CA LEU A 213 7.37 -8.60 -0.58
C LEU A 213 8.01 -9.74 0.19
N ALA A 214 7.25 -10.38 1.08
CA ALA A 214 7.64 -11.62 1.71
C ALA A 214 6.82 -12.79 1.13
N CYS A 215 7.51 -13.82 0.64
CA CYS A 215 6.91 -15.03 0.09
C CYS A 215 7.43 -16.27 0.82
N GLN A 216 6.52 -17.16 1.20
CA GLN A 216 6.88 -18.47 1.78
C GLN A 216 7.58 -19.32 0.72
N ASN A 217 8.75 -19.84 1.08
CA ASN A 217 9.56 -20.75 0.24
C ASN A 217 8.89 -22.11 0.04
#